data_d5f7003a51c67d3ca5633cea476b07b1
#
_entry.id   d5f7003a51c67d3ca5633cea476b07b1
#
_cell.length_a   1.000
_cell.length_b   1.000
_cell.length_c   1.000
_cell.angle_alpha   90.00
_cell.angle_beta   90.00
_cell.angle_gamma   90.00
#
_symmetry.space_group_name_H-M   'P 1'
#
loop_
_entity.id
_entity.type
_entity.pdbx_description
1 polymer ?
#
loop_
_entity_poly.entity_id
_entity_poly.type
_entity_poly.pdbx_seq_one_letter_code
_entity_poly.pdbx_strand_id
1 'polypeptide(L)'
;AMVQNGNWAWSQISKVDGNTVKENEIKFMPIYTGVKGEEKQGLCIGTENYFSVNNKASEADQKATKDFIDWLYTSDKGKDLVTNELGFISPFDTFSDEESPQDPLAKEVIKFLGDKDLYNVDWNFTTFPSQTFKDDFGAALLQYCNGNMKWDEVKKLVINEWASEKEASK
;
A
#
# COMPACT_ATOMS: atom_id res chain seq x y z
N ALA A 1 14.98 -11.42 11.29
CA ALA A 1 14.93 -11.36 9.83
C ALA A 1 14.13 -10.13 9.41
N MET A 2 14.40 -9.59 8.24
CA MET A 2 13.66 -8.47 7.65
C MET A 2 13.18 -8.89 6.25
N VAL A 3 11.96 -8.47 5.91
CA VAL A 3 11.38 -8.67 4.58
C VAL A 3 10.56 -7.43 4.22
N GLN A 4 10.64 -7.00 2.97
CA GLN A 4 9.78 -5.93 2.47
C GLN A 4 8.40 -6.52 2.18
N ASN A 5 7.36 -5.97 2.84
CA ASN A 5 5.97 -6.40 2.69
C ASN A 5 5.01 -5.31 3.19
N GLY A 6 3.70 -5.53 3.05
CA GLY A 6 2.65 -4.63 3.52
C GLY A 6 1.96 -5.10 4.79
N ASN A 7 0.99 -4.30 5.27
CA ASN A 7 0.23 -4.58 6.48
C ASN A 7 -0.61 -5.88 6.43
N TRP A 8 -0.86 -6.43 5.26
CA TRP A 8 -1.52 -7.73 5.05
C TRP A 8 -0.62 -8.94 5.39
N ALA A 9 0.68 -8.74 5.60
CA ALA A 9 1.65 -9.82 5.76
C ALA A 9 1.40 -10.70 6.99
N TRP A 10 0.84 -10.17 8.07
CA TRP A 10 0.60 -10.94 9.29
C TRP A 10 -0.37 -12.11 9.05
N SER A 11 -1.44 -11.90 8.31
CA SER A 11 -2.38 -12.96 7.98
C SER A 11 -1.76 -14.12 7.20
N GLN A 12 -0.67 -13.87 6.49
CA GLN A 12 0.12 -14.88 5.78
C GLN A 12 1.15 -15.53 6.71
N ILE A 13 1.93 -14.73 7.43
CA ILE A 13 3.00 -15.19 8.34
C ILE A 13 2.44 -16.07 9.46
N SER A 14 1.34 -15.66 10.08
CA SER A 14 0.72 -16.39 11.20
C SER A 14 0.24 -17.80 10.83
N LYS A 15 -0.03 -18.05 9.55
CA LYS A 15 -0.54 -19.32 9.03
C LYS A 15 0.55 -20.25 8.47
N VAL A 16 1.81 -19.83 8.49
CA VAL A 16 2.91 -20.69 8.00
C VAL A 16 3.15 -21.82 8.99
N ASP A 17 3.20 -23.06 8.49
CA ASP A 17 3.51 -24.23 9.29
C ASP A 17 4.88 -24.07 9.99
N GLY A 18 4.90 -24.28 11.30
CA GLY A 18 6.10 -24.10 12.12
C GLY A 18 6.44 -22.65 12.43
N ASN A 19 5.56 -21.69 12.13
CA ASN A 19 5.76 -20.30 12.54
C ASN A 19 5.88 -20.19 14.06
N THR A 20 6.92 -19.50 14.53
CA THR A 20 7.17 -19.21 15.95
C THR A 20 7.02 -17.73 16.29
N VAL A 21 6.85 -16.86 15.30
CA VAL A 21 6.70 -15.41 15.47
C VAL A 21 5.33 -15.10 16.07
N LYS A 22 5.31 -14.27 17.12
CA LYS A 22 4.10 -13.81 17.78
C LYS A 22 3.73 -12.40 17.35
N GLU A 23 2.47 -12.02 17.55
CA GLU A 23 1.93 -10.70 17.20
C GLU A 23 2.76 -9.51 17.74
N ASN A 24 3.27 -9.64 18.97
CA ASN A 24 4.07 -8.61 19.62
C ASN A 24 5.53 -8.56 19.15
N GLU A 25 5.96 -9.52 18.33
CA GLU A 25 7.34 -9.63 17.83
C GLU A 25 7.49 -9.11 16.40
N ILE A 26 6.38 -8.78 15.72
CA ILE A 26 6.39 -8.24 14.37
C ILE A 26 6.20 -6.73 14.40
N LYS A 27 7.03 -6.00 13.63
CA LYS A 27 7.04 -4.54 13.58
C LYS A 27 7.34 -4.07 12.16
N PHE A 28 6.90 -2.86 11.84
CA PHE A 28 7.37 -2.15 10.67
C PHE A 28 8.62 -1.33 10.98
N MET A 29 9.45 -1.19 9.97
CA MET A 29 10.57 -0.27 9.93
C MET A 29 10.50 0.49 8.59
N PRO A 30 10.64 1.82 8.60
CA PRO A 30 10.76 2.59 7.37
C PRO A 30 11.93 2.11 6.52
N ILE A 31 11.81 2.21 5.20
CA ILE A 31 12.88 1.90 4.27
C ILE A 31 13.77 3.14 4.16
N TYR A 32 14.94 3.10 4.81
CA TYR A 32 15.94 4.15 4.71
C TYR A 32 16.89 3.88 3.55
N THR A 33 17.17 4.91 2.77
CA THR A 33 18.05 4.86 1.60
C THR A 33 19.43 5.49 1.84
N GLY A 34 19.63 6.10 2.99
CA GLY A 34 20.89 6.76 3.39
C GLY A 34 21.01 8.19 2.86
N VAL A 35 19.90 8.80 2.40
CA VAL A 35 19.90 10.19 1.97
C VAL A 35 19.69 11.14 3.16
N LYS A 36 20.27 12.34 3.08
CA LYS A 36 20.10 13.37 4.10
C LYS A 36 18.63 13.79 4.17
N GLY A 37 18.09 13.84 5.39
CA GLY A 37 16.72 14.32 5.68
C GLY A 37 15.72 13.20 5.93
N GLU A 38 16.13 11.94 5.86
CA GLU A 38 15.25 10.79 6.17
C GLU A 38 15.19 10.41 7.65
N GLU A 39 15.86 11.15 8.53
CA GLU A 39 15.93 10.86 9.97
C GLU A 39 14.57 10.90 10.67
N LYS A 40 13.61 11.60 10.07
CA LYS A 40 12.21 11.67 10.53
C LYS A 40 11.22 10.97 9.56
N GLN A 41 11.73 10.16 8.66
CA GLN A 41 10.89 9.42 7.73
C GLN A 41 10.12 8.31 8.46
N GLY A 42 8.80 8.31 8.27
CA GLY A 42 7.91 7.23 8.64
C GLY A 42 7.74 6.20 7.53
N LEU A 43 6.61 5.53 7.52
CA LEU A 43 6.28 4.52 6.51
C LEU A 43 5.85 5.16 5.18
N CYS A 44 5.97 4.39 4.10
CA CYS A 44 5.30 4.70 2.84
C CYS A 44 3.85 4.24 2.96
N ILE A 45 2.91 5.19 2.99
CA ILE A 45 1.48 4.95 3.25
C ILE A 45 0.65 5.66 2.19
N GLY A 46 -0.41 5.00 1.74
CA GLY A 46 -1.39 5.57 0.82
C GLY A 46 -2.54 4.61 0.56
N THR A 47 -3.56 5.10 -0.13
CA THR A 47 -4.71 4.30 -0.53
C THR A 47 -4.35 3.46 -1.75
N GLU A 48 -4.53 2.15 -1.66
CA GLU A 48 -4.22 1.20 -2.73
C GLU A 48 -5.47 0.66 -3.42
N ASN A 49 -6.56 0.47 -2.66
CA ASN A 49 -7.79 -0.11 -3.15
C ASN A 49 -8.87 0.97 -3.31
N TYR A 50 -9.60 0.90 -4.42
CA TYR A 50 -10.62 1.88 -4.78
C TYR A 50 -11.89 1.20 -5.25
N PHE A 51 -13.04 1.76 -4.88
CA PHE A 51 -14.32 1.43 -5.52
C PHE A 51 -14.53 2.33 -6.74
N SER A 52 -15.04 1.74 -7.81
CA SER A 52 -15.41 2.49 -9.01
C SER A 52 -16.86 2.20 -9.38
N VAL A 53 -17.67 3.25 -9.53
CA VAL A 53 -19.04 3.13 -10.01
C VAL A 53 -19.03 3.15 -11.53
N ASN A 54 -19.58 2.10 -12.17
CA ASN A 54 -19.68 2.06 -13.62
C ASN A 54 -20.66 3.13 -14.14
N ASN A 55 -20.13 4.15 -14.79
CA ASN A 55 -20.92 5.27 -15.31
C ASN A 55 -21.79 4.92 -16.53
N LYS A 56 -21.64 3.70 -17.09
CA LYS A 56 -22.45 3.17 -18.19
C LYS A 56 -23.56 2.22 -17.71
N ALA A 57 -23.60 1.91 -16.41
CA ALA A 57 -24.68 1.14 -15.81
C ALA A 57 -25.98 1.98 -15.73
N SER A 58 -27.12 1.34 -15.52
CA SER A 58 -28.37 2.07 -15.30
C SER A 58 -28.29 2.98 -14.07
N GLU A 59 -29.10 4.05 -14.04
CA GLU A 59 -29.15 4.95 -12.88
C GLU A 59 -29.52 4.20 -11.59
N ALA A 60 -30.37 3.20 -11.67
CA ALA A 60 -30.76 2.36 -10.54
C ALA A 60 -29.57 1.56 -10.02
N ASP A 61 -28.76 0.97 -10.89
CA ASP A 61 -27.58 0.20 -10.51
C ASP A 61 -26.49 1.11 -9.93
N GLN A 62 -26.29 2.29 -10.54
CA GLN A 62 -25.34 3.26 -10.01
C GLN A 62 -25.75 3.73 -8.60
N LYS A 63 -27.06 3.98 -8.39
CA LYS A 63 -27.58 4.33 -7.09
C LYS A 63 -27.39 3.19 -6.08
N ALA A 64 -27.76 1.98 -6.43
CA ALA A 64 -27.60 0.81 -5.56
C ALA A 64 -26.11 0.59 -5.18
N THR A 65 -25.18 0.80 -6.11
CA THR A 65 -23.74 0.72 -5.84
C THR A 65 -23.30 1.77 -4.83
N LYS A 66 -23.76 3.00 -4.99
CA LYS A 66 -23.44 4.08 -4.05
C LYS A 66 -24.05 3.84 -2.67
N ASP A 67 -25.31 3.41 -2.63
CA ASP A 67 -26.00 3.07 -1.37
C ASP A 67 -25.28 1.93 -0.62
N PHE A 68 -24.76 0.93 -1.35
CA PHE A 68 -23.97 -0.16 -0.78
C PHE A 68 -22.63 0.36 -0.20
N ILE A 69 -21.91 1.20 -0.93
CA ILE A 69 -20.64 1.78 -0.45
C ILE A 69 -20.89 2.64 0.78
N ASP A 70 -21.93 3.48 0.76
CA ASP A 70 -22.32 4.30 1.91
C ASP A 70 -22.63 3.41 3.12
N TRP A 71 -23.48 2.41 2.95
CA TRP A 71 -23.78 1.44 4.01
C TRP A 71 -22.54 0.76 4.57
N LEU A 72 -21.61 0.36 3.69
CA LEU A 72 -20.38 -0.35 4.08
C LEU A 72 -19.50 0.50 5.00
N TYR A 73 -19.46 1.81 4.78
CA TYR A 73 -18.58 2.72 5.53
C TYR A 73 -19.28 3.56 6.60
N THR A 74 -20.61 3.43 6.76
CA THR A 74 -21.36 4.21 7.75
C THR A 74 -22.15 3.38 8.74
N SER A 75 -22.56 2.15 8.37
CA SER A 75 -23.29 1.28 9.31
C SER A 75 -22.35 0.49 10.20
N ASP A 76 -22.79 0.16 11.43
CA ASP A 76 -22.02 -0.65 12.38
C ASP A 76 -21.58 -1.99 11.77
N LYS A 77 -22.51 -2.66 11.05
CA LYS A 77 -22.19 -3.95 10.42
C LYS A 77 -21.21 -3.81 9.24
N GLY A 78 -21.35 -2.75 8.44
CA GLY A 78 -20.43 -2.45 7.35
C GLY A 78 -19.03 -2.16 7.86
N LYS A 79 -18.91 -1.32 8.87
CA LYS A 79 -17.64 -0.99 9.51
C LYS A 79 -16.96 -2.22 10.13
N ASP A 80 -17.72 -3.08 10.81
CA ASP A 80 -17.21 -4.35 11.34
C ASP A 80 -16.63 -5.25 10.23
N LEU A 81 -17.31 -5.35 9.09
CA LEU A 81 -16.81 -6.10 7.93
C LEU A 81 -15.51 -5.48 7.39
N VAL A 82 -15.46 -4.15 7.24
CA VAL A 82 -14.27 -3.44 6.72
C VAL A 82 -13.06 -3.65 7.64
N THR A 83 -13.25 -3.55 8.95
CA THR A 83 -12.13 -3.59 9.91
C THR A 83 -11.72 -5.02 10.28
N ASN A 84 -12.68 -5.90 10.58
CA ASN A 84 -12.39 -7.20 11.16
C ASN A 84 -12.33 -8.34 10.14
N GLU A 85 -13.15 -8.28 9.06
CA GLU A 85 -13.14 -9.32 8.02
C GLU A 85 -12.17 -8.99 6.88
N LEU A 86 -12.18 -7.74 6.40
CA LEU A 86 -11.29 -7.29 5.34
C LEU A 86 -9.93 -6.79 5.87
N GLY A 87 -9.86 -6.40 7.13
CA GLY A 87 -8.64 -5.90 7.77
C GLY A 87 -8.16 -4.56 7.23
N PHE A 88 -9.06 -3.76 6.67
CA PHE A 88 -8.73 -2.46 6.07
C PHE A 88 -8.62 -1.37 7.14
N ILE A 89 -7.61 -0.53 7.01
CA ILE A 89 -7.52 0.74 7.71
C ILE A 89 -8.36 1.73 6.90
N SER A 90 -9.48 2.18 7.47
CA SER A 90 -10.36 3.13 6.77
C SER A 90 -9.71 4.52 6.66
N PRO A 91 -9.73 5.15 5.49
CA PRO A 91 -9.30 6.53 5.33
C PRO A 91 -10.40 7.56 5.69
N PHE A 92 -11.58 7.10 6.12
CA PHE A 92 -12.73 7.94 6.40
C PHE A 92 -12.86 8.25 7.90
N ASP A 93 -13.28 9.47 8.22
CA ASP A 93 -13.53 9.98 9.58
C ASP A 93 -14.83 9.45 10.21
N THR A 94 -15.59 8.64 9.47
CA THR A 94 -16.77 7.93 9.98
C THR A 94 -16.41 6.79 10.94
N PHE A 95 -15.13 6.40 11.04
CA PHE A 95 -14.65 5.36 11.94
C PHE A 95 -14.06 5.98 13.20
N SER A 96 -14.41 5.40 14.35
CA SER A 96 -13.76 5.73 15.63
C SER A 96 -12.46 4.94 15.82
N ASP A 97 -11.68 5.31 16.84
CA ASP A 97 -10.44 4.61 17.19
C ASP A 97 -10.69 3.14 17.57
N GLU A 98 -11.84 2.83 18.20
CA GLU A 98 -12.26 1.48 18.57
C GLU A 98 -12.64 0.63 17.35
N GLU A 99 -13.04 1.25 16.26
CA GLU A 99 -13.36 0.59 14.98
C GLU A 99 -12.13 0.37 14.09
N SER A 100 -10.94 0.37 14.68
CA SER A 100 -9.68 0.09 13.98
C SER A 100 -9.38 -1.40 13.89
N PRO A 101 -8.69 -1.86 12.82
CA PRO A 101 -8.31 -3.26 12.68
C PRO A 101 -7.46 -3.77 13.84
N GLN A 102 -7.70 -5.02 14.26
CA GLN A 102 -6.97 -5.65 15.34
C GLN A 102 -5.65 -6.31 14.90
N ASP A 103 -5.39 -6.41 13.61
CA ASP A 103 -4.14 -6.91 13.03
C ASP A 103 -2.93 -6.14 13.57
N PRO A 104 -1.84 -6.82 14.01
CA PRO A 104 -0.68 -6.17 14.61
C PRO A 104 0.05 -5.22 13.67
N LEU A 105 0.10 -5.52 12.36
CA LEU A 105 0.74 -4.65 11.38
C LEU A 105 -0.15 -3.45 11.01
N ALA A 106 -1.48 -3.62 11.00
CA ALA A 106 -2.39 -2.48 10.86
C ALA A 106 -2.24 -1.49 12.03
N LYS A 107 -2.13 -2.01 13.26
CA LYS A 107 -1.85 -1.18 14.45
C LYS A 107 -0.52 -0.42 14.35
N GLU A 108 0.53 -1.04 13.81
CA GLU A 108 1.80 -0.35 13.55
C GLU A 108 1.63 0.77 12.53
N VAL A 109 0.89 0.57 11.42
CA VAL A 109 0.61 1.64 10.45
C VAL A 109 -0.13 2.80 11.11
N ILE A 110 -1.18 2.53 11.90
CA ILE A 110 -1.95 3.57 12.61
C ILE A 110 -1.05 4.35 13.58
N LYS A 111 -0.15 3.65 14.29
CA LYS A 111 0.83 4.28 15.16
C LYS A 111 1.74 5.25 14.40
N PHE A 112 2.27 4.84 13.24
CA PHE A 112 3.09 5.74 12.40
C PHE A 112 2.30 6.93 11.87
N LEU A 113 1.03 6.73 11.48
CA LEU A 113 0.13 7.82 11.04
C LEU A 113 -0.13 8.86 12.15
N GLY A 114 -0.22 8.40 13.40
CA GLY A 114 -0.46 9.26 14.57
C GLY A 114 0.79 9.97 15.11
N ASP A 115 2.00 9.57 14.69
CA ASP A 115 3.26 10.16 15.17
C ASP A 115 3.53 11.48 14.45
N LYS A 116 3.37 12.59 15.18
CA LYS A 116 3.55 13.96 14.66
C LYS A 116 5.01 14.36 14.44
N ASP A 117 5.95 13.60 14.98
CA ASP A 117 7.39 13.84 14.80
C ASP A 117 7.93 13.22 13.51
N LEU A 118 7.15 12.36 12.89
CA LEU A 118 7.48 11.69 11.63
C LEU A 118 6.69 12.27 10.48
N TYR A 119 7.27 12.23 9.27
CA TYR A 119 6.54 12.43 8.03
C TYR A 119 6.37 11.09 7.31
N ASN A 120 5.18 10.84 6.75
CA ASN A 120 4.95 9.66 5.94
C ASN A 120 5.34 9.93 4.49
N VAL A 121 5.83 8.91 3.81
CA VAL A 121 6.13 8.96 2.38
C VAL A 121 4.85 8.59 1.63
N ASP A 122 4.43 9.43 0.70
CA ASP A 122 3.23 9.19 -0.10
C ASP A 122 3.40 7.97 -1.01
N TRP A 123 2.39 7.10 -1.03
CA TRP A 123 2.33 5.97 -1.93
C TRP A 123 1.85 6.42 -3.32
N ASN A 124 2.79 6.73 -4.20
CA ASN A 124 2.52 7.30 -5.52
C ASN A 124 2.52 6.26 -6.67
N PHE A 125 2.24 5.00 -6.39
CA PHE A 125 2.31 3.93 -7.40
C PHE A 125 1.38 4.16 -8.61
N THR A 126 0.28 4.88 -8.44
CA THR A 126 -0.66 5.23 -9.50
C THR A 126 -0.08 6.24 -10.51
N THR A 127 1.04 6.88 -10.19
CA THR A 127 1.73 7.79 -11.11
C THR A 127 2.66 7.07 -12.08
N PHE A 128 2.97 5.82 -11.84
CA PHE A 128 3.76 4.98 -12.74
C PHE A 128 2.97 4.72 -14.03
N PRO A 129 3.63 4.74 -15.20
CA PRO A 129 2.94 4.66 -16.49
C PRO A 129 2.29 3.30 -16.74
N SER A 130 2.90 2.21 -16.27
CA SER A 130 2.39 0.84 -16.46
C SER A 130 2.96 -0.14 -15.44
N GLN A 131 2.38 -1.36 -15.38
CA GLN A 131 2.96 -2.46 -14.63
C GLN A 131 4.24 -2.96 -15.30
N THR A 132 4.29 -3.01 -16.64
CA THR A 132 5.48 -3.40 -17.41
C THR A 132 6.69 -2.57 -17.01
N PHE A 133 6.53 -1.24 -16.94
CA PHE A 133 7.60 -0.35 -16.49
C PHE A 133 8.12 -0.72 -15.10
N LYS A 134 7.24 -1.04 -14.16
CA LYS A 134 7.65 -1.42 -12.79
C LYS A 134 8.48 -2.70 -12.79
N ASP A 135 8.04 -3.69 -13.55
CA ASP A 135 8.68 -5.00 -13.64
C ASP A 135 10.06 -4.88 -14.28
N ASP A 136 10.18 -4.14 -15.39
CA ASP A 136 11.44 -3.92 -16.10
C ASP A 136 12.43 -3.09 -15.27
N PHE A 137 11.95 -2.06 -14.58
CA PHE A 137 12.78 -1.31 -13.65
C PHE A 137 13.28 -2.18 -12.49
N GLY A 138 12.40 -3.00 -11.91
CA GLY A 138 12.78 -3.96 -10.86
C GLY A 138 13.82 -4.97 -11.33
N ALA A 139 13.65 -5.51 -12.55
CA ALA A 139 14.61 -6.42 -13.18
C ALA A 139 15.96 -5.75 -13.42
N ALA A 140 15.96 -4.50 -13.91
CA ALA A 140 17.19 -3.74 -14.13
C ALA A 140 17.94 -3.46 -12.82
N LEU A 141 17.22 -3.11 -11.75
CA LEU A 141 17.82 -2.94 -10.42
C LEU A 141 18.46 -4.24 -9.91
N LEU A 142 17.82 -5.40 -10.12
CA LEU A 142 18.37 -6.70 -9.77
C LEU A 142 19.65 -6.98 -10.56
N GLN A 143 19.69 -6.70 -11.86
CA GLN A 143 20.88 -6.85 -12.69
C GLN A 143 22.02 -5.93 -12.22
N TYR A 144 21.69 -4.69 -11.84
CA TYR A 144 22.67 -3.77 -11.25
C TYR A 144 23.24 -4.31 -9.93
N CYS A 145 22.39 -4.78 -9.02
CA CYS A 145 22.84 -5.37 -7.75
C CYS A 145 23.73 -6.60 -7.92
N ASN A 146 23.46 -7.39 -8.97
CA ASN A 146 24.27 -8.57 -9.32
C ASN A 146 25.56 -8.24 -10.12
N GLY A 147 25.81 -6.96 -10.40
CA GLY A 147 26.97 -6.51 -11.17
C GLY A 147 26.90 -6.76 -12.69
N ASN A 148 25.73 -7.15 -13.19
CA ASN A 148 25.50 -7.46 -14.61
C ASN A 148 25.06 -6.24 -15.45
N MET A 149 24.72 -5.12 -14.82
CA MET A 149 24.29 -3.88 -15.44
C MET A 149 24.93 -2.69 -14.74
N LYS A 150 25.28 -1.65 -15.50
CA LYS A 150 25.81 -0.39 -14.93
C LYS A 150 24.66 0.53 -14.52
N TRP A 151 24.89 1.38 -13.52
CA TRP A 151 23.90 2.36 -13.08
C TRP A 151 23.40 3.30 -14.19
N ASP A 152 24.28 3.71 -15.10
CA ASP A 152 23.90 4.54 -16.23
C ASP A 152 22.97 3.83 -17.23
N GLU A 153 23.05 2.51 -17.32
CA GLU A 153 22.12 1.71 -18.12
C GLU A 153 20.74 1.62 -17.47
N VAL A 154 20.68 1.46 -16.14
CA VAL A 154 19.42 1.52 -15.37
C VAL A 154 18.76 2.90 -15.57
N LYS A 155 19.51 3.99 -15.43
CA LYS A 155 18.97 5.34 -15.66
C LYS A 155 18.41 5.54 -17.07
N LYS A 156 19.11 5.05 -18.09
CA LYS A 156 18.65 5.13 -19.49
C LYS A 156 17.36 4.35 -19.70
N LEU A 157 17.29 3.13 -19.16
CA LEU A 157 16.07 2.31 -19.20
C LEU A 157 14.89 3.08 -18.60
N VAL A 158 15.03 3.57 -17.38
CA VAL A 158 13.97 4.32 -16.68
C VAL A 158 13.48 5.52 -17.50
N ILE A 159 14.40 6.33 -18.04
CA ILE A 159 14.04 7.53 -18.82
C ILE A 159 13.28 7.13 -20.09
N ASN A 160 13.79 6.15 -20.83
CA ASN A 160 13.24 5.76 -22.13
C ASN A 160 11.88 5.06 -21.97
N GLU A 161 11.78 4.10 -21.07
CA GLU A 161 10.55 3.34 -20.88
C GLU A 161 9.45 4.18 -20.23
N TRP A 162 9.78 5.03 -19.26
CA TRP A 162 8.80 5.98 -18.72
C TRP A 162 8.16 6.81 -19.81
N ALA A 163 8.96 7.35 -20.72
CA ALA A 163 8.48 8.17 -21.82
C ALA A 163 7.60 7.36 -22.79
N SER A 164 8.07 6.16 -23.18
CA SER A 164 7.38 5.27 -24.11
C SER A 164 6.03 4.76 -23.56
N GLU A 165 6.02 4.26 -22.33
CA GLU A 165 4.83 3.72 -21.71
C GLU A 165 3.79 4.82 -21.40
N LYS A 166 4.26 6.00 -21.02
CA LYS A 166 3.37 7.15 -20.81
C LYS A 166 2.75 7.66 -22.08
N GLU A 167 3.45 7.57 -23.22
CA GLU A 167 2.88 7.90 -24.54
C GLU A 167 1.83 6.84 -24.95
N ALA A 168 2.10 5.56 -24.72
CA ALA A 168 1.19 4.47 -25.04
C ALA A 168 -0.09 4.47 -24.19
N SER A 169 -0.11 5.13 -23.02
CA SER A 169 -1.24 5.22 -22.12
C SER A 169 -2.21 6.37 -22.40
N LYS A 170 -1.92 7.23 -23.41
CA LYS A 170 -2.79 8.32 -23.85
C LYS A 170 -3.86 7.84 -24.82
#